data_e7e1755fe48987593c56056f37fa8349
#
_entry.id   e7e1755fe48987593c56056f37fa8349
#
_cell.length_a   1.000
_cell.length_b   1.000
_cell.length_c   1.000
_cell.angle_alpha   90.00
_cell.angle_beta   90.00
_cell.angle_gamma   90.00
#
_symmetry.space_group_name_H-M   'P 1'
#
loop_
_entity.id
_entity.type
_entity.pdbx_description
1 polymer ?
#
loop_
_entity_poly.entity_id
_entity_poly.type
_entity_poly.pdbx_seq_one_letter_code
_entity_poly.pdbx_strand_id
1 'polypeptide(L)'
;MVTDRDSAARSITIIDGALDKVSNQRAKLGAYQNRLEHTINNLTTASQNLTAAESRIRDLDMAQEMMNFTKLQILMQAGNAMLAQANTLPQAVLQLLR
;
A
#
# COMPACT_ATOMS: atom_id res chain seq x y z
N MET A 1 17.48 47.70 -34.35
CA MET A 1 17.85 47.49 -35.75
C MET A 1 19.34 47.26 -35.83
N VAL A 2 19.82 46.19 -36.44
CA VAL A 2 21.26 45.86 -36.48
C VAL A 2 21.85 46.45 -37.76
N THR A 3 22.06 47.76 -37.75
CA THR A 3 22.49 48.50 -38.93
C THR A 3 23.92 49.05 -38.83
N ASP A 4 24.57 48.86 -37.69
CA ASP A 4 25.91 49.36 -37.45
C ASP A 4 26.75 48.27 -36.73
N ARG A 5 28.05 48.22 -36.97
CA ARG A 5 28.98 47.24 -36.42
C ARG A 5 28.95 47.19 -34.89
N ASP A 6 28.80 48.34 -34.24
CA ASP A 6 28.71 48.43 -32.78
C ASP A 6 27.38 47.87 -32.24
N SER A 7 26.29 48.10 -32.96
CA SER A 7 24.96 47.54 -32.58
C SER A 7 24.93 46.05 -32.80
N ALA A 8 25.58 45.52 -33.81
CA ALA A 8 25.74 44.10 -34.06
C ALA A 8 26.54 43.41 -32.94
N ALA A 9 27.66 44.01 -32.50
CA ALA A 9 28.46 43.48 -31.39
C ALA A 9 27.69 43.45 -30.07
N ARG A 10 26.91 44.50 -29.76
CA ARG A 10 26.04 44.53 -28.59
C ARG A 10 24.92 43.47 -28.66
N SER A 11 24.34 43.25 -29.82
CA SER A 11 23.33 42.22 -30.01
C SER A 11 23.88 40.82 -29.79
N ILE A 12 25.12 40.52 -30.22
CA ILE A 12 25.81 39.25 -29.97
C ILE A 12 25.98 39.03 -28.46
N THR A 13 26.43 40.03 -27.72
CA THR A 13 26.62 39.92 -26.27
C THR A 13 25.27 39.67 -25.53
N ILE A 14 24.21 40.35 -26.00
CA ILE A 14 22.87 40.12 -25.41
C ILE A 14 22.36 38.73 -25.71
N ILE A 15 22.57 38.21 -26.91
CA ILE A 15 22.18 36.85 -27.31
C ILE A 15 22.98 35.81 -26.53
N ASP A 16 24.31 36.01 -26.38
CA ASP A 16 25.14 35.13 -25.56
C ASP A 16 24.63 35.06 -24.11
N GLY A 17 24.36 36.20 -23.50
CA GLY A 17 23.76 36.25 -22.15
C GLY A 17 22.38 35.62 -22.07
N ALA A 18 21.57 35.67 -23.12
CA ALA A 18 20.29 34.98 -23.19
C ALA A 18 20.47 33.47 -23.34
N LEU A 19 21.44 33.02 -24.17
CA LEU A 19 21.77 31.60 -24.33
C LEU A 19 22.25 30.97 -23.01
N ASP A 20 23.11 31.67 -22.27
CA ASP A 20 23.57 31.23 -20.96
C ASP A 20 22.41 31.06 -19.97
N LYS A 21 21.51 32.02 -19.95
CA LYS A 21 20.29 31.93 -19.10
C LYS A 21 19.41 30.74 -19.47
N VAL A 22 19.18 30.52 -20.77
CA VAL A 22 18.39 29.39 -21.26
C VAL A 22 19.10 28.08 -20.96
N SER A 23 20.41 27.98 -21.14
CA SER A 23 21.20 26.79 -20.84
C SER A 23 21.15 26.45 -19.35
N ASN A 24 21.33 27.46 -18.49
CA ASN A 24 21.21 27.29 -17.04
C ASN A 24 19.79 26.83 -16.63
N GLN A 25 18.75 27.40 -17.25
CA GLN A 25 17.39 27.04 -16.99
C GLN A 25 17.09 25.60 -17.42
N ARG A 26 17.59 25.19 -18.59
CA ARG A 26 17.48 23.81 -19.07
C ARG A 26 18.21 22.83 -18.16
N ALA A 27 19.40 23.17 -17.67
CA ALA A 27 20.13 22.36 -16.71
C ALA A 27 19.32 22.15 -15.39
N LYS A 28 18.71 23.22 -14.86
CA LYS A 28 17.85 23.15 -13.68
C LYS A 28 16.61 22.28 -13.93
N LEU A 29 15.97 22.44 -15.09
CA LEU A 29 14.81 21.62 -15.45
C LEU A 29 15.18 20.14 -15.59
N GLY A 30 16.34 19.83 -16.19
CA GLY A 30 16.85 18.45 -16.27
C GLY A 30 17.11 17.86 -14.88
N ALA A 31 17.68 18.63 -13.96
CA ALA A 31 17.88 18.21 -12.59
C ALA A 31 16.53 17.94 -11.88
N TYR A 32 15.53 18.79 -12.10
CA TYR A 32 14.18 18.58 -11.54
C TYR A 32 13.50 17.35 -12.14
N GLN A 33 13.65 17.12 -13.45
CA GLN A 33 13.13 15.90 -14.09
C GLN A 33 13.71 14.64 -13.45
N ASN A 34 15.04 14.58 -13.28
CA ASN A 34 15.69 13.44 -12.62
C ASN A 34 15.18 13.24 -11.18
N ARG A 35 15.07 14.34 -10.42
CA ARG A 35 14.55 14.25 -9.04
C ARG A 35 13.11 13.79 -8.99
N LEU A 36 12.27 14.26 -9.91
CA LEU A 36 10.87 13.83 -10.00
C LEU A 36 10.76 12.36 -10.38
N GLU A 37 11.57 11.89 -11.32
CA GLU A 37 11.61 10.49 -11.73
C GLU A 37 11.99 9.58 -10.55
N HIS A 38 13.04 9.92 -9.80
CA HIS A 38 13.40 9.19 -8.58
C HIS A 38 12.30 9.24 -7.52
N THR A 39 11.64 10.38 -7.35
CA THR A 39 10.52 10.52 -6.42
C THR A 39 9.34 9.65 -6.83
N ILE A 40 8.99 9.60 -8.11
CA ILE A 40 7.92 8.75 -8.65
C ILE A 40 8.24 7.28 -8.38
N ASN A 41 9.47 6.84 -8.65
CA ASN A 41 9.89 5.47 -8.39
C ASN A 41 9.80 5.11 -6.90
N ASN A 42 10.26 5.99 -6.02
CA ASN A 42 10.17 5.80 -4.58
C ASN A 42 8.71 5.76 -4.10
N LEU A 43 7.86 6.66 -4.59
CA LEU A 43 6.44 6.68 -4.26
C LEU A 43 5.71 5.45 -4.78
N THR A 44 6.05 4.97 -5.97
CA THR A 44 5.49 3.73 -6.53
C THR A 44 5.84 2.53 -5.65
N THR A 45 7.09 2.42 -5.24
CA THR A 45 7.55 1.35 -4.32
C THR A 45 6.85 1.46 -2.96
N ALA A 46 6.74 2.67 -2.41
CA ALA A 46 6.04 2.90 -1.15
C ALA A 46 4.55 2.54 -1.25
N SER A 47 3.90 2.91 -2.35
CA SER A 47 2.50 2.55 -2.62
C SER A 47 2.29 1.04 -2.71
N GLN A 48 3.17 0.33 -3.40
CA GLN A 48 3.12 -1.14 -3.46
C GLN A 48 3.30 -1.79 -2.09
N ASN A 49 4.26 -1.31 -1.30
CA ASN A 49 4.50 -1.80 0.06
C ASN A 49 3.30 -1.54 0.97
N LEU A 50 2.68 -0.35 0.88
CA LEU A 50 1.48 -0.02 1.64
C LEU A 50 0.28 -0.87 1.23
N THR A 51 0.09 -1.11 -0.07
CA THR A 51 -0.97 -2.00 -0.58
C THR A 51 -0.76 -3.43 -0.09
N ALA A 52 0.48 -3.93 -0.10
CA ALA A 52 0.81 -5.25 0.45
C ALA A 52 0.57 -5.33 1.97
N ALA A 53 0.89 -4.27 2.70
CA ALA A 53 0.64 -4.20 4.14
C ALA A 53 -0.86 -4.11 4.45
N GLU A 54 -1.62 -3.33 3.68
CA GLU A 54 -3.08 -3.27 3.78
C GLU A 54 -3.72 -4.64 3.53
N SER A 55 -3.26 -5.35 2.50
CA SER A 55 -3.73 -6.70 2.18
C SER A 55 -3.51 -7.66 3.34
N ARG A 56 -2.35 -7.61 4.01
CA ARG A 56 -2.09 -8.44 5.19
C ARG A 56 -2.99 -8.14 6.38
N ILE A 57 -3.44 -6.89 6.52
CA ILE A 57 -4.29 -6.45 7.63
C ILE A 57 -5.77 -6.71 7.33
N ARG A 58 -6.22 -6.40 6.12
CA ARG A 58 -7.65 -6.43 5.74
C ARG A 58 -8.09 -7.72 5.09
N ASP A 59 -7.21 -8.35 4.32
CA ASP A 59 -7.57 -9.53 3.58
C ASP A 59 -7.53 -10.76 4.48
N LEU A 60 -8.56 -11.57 4.35
CA LEU A 60 -8.76 -12.78 5.12
C LEU A 60 -8.33 -13.99 4.28
N ASP A 61 -7.53 -14.88 4.84
CA ASP A 61 -7.31 -16.19 4.25
C ASP A 61 -8.58 -17.03 4.43
N MET A 62 -9.37 -17.09 3.36
CA MET A 62 -10.67 -17.77 3.36
C MET A 62 -10.55 -19.26 3.71
N ALA A 63 -9.50 -19.93 3.25
CA ALA A 63 -9.30 -21.34 3.56
C ALA A 63 -9.05 -21.56 5.06
N GLN A 64 -8.21 -20.75 5.67
CA GLN A 64 -7.91 -20.81 7.09
C GLN A 64 -9.14 -20.43 7.94
N GLU A 65 -9.87 -19.42 7.54
CA GLU A 65 -11.08 -18.97 8.27
C GLU A 65 -12.20 -19.99 8.15
N MET A 66 -12.38 -20.64 7.02
CA MET A 66 -13.34 -21.73 6.87
C MET A 66 -12.97 -22.95 7.74
N MET A 67 -11.68 -23.25 7.89
CA MET A 67 -11.25 -24.28 8.85
C MET A 67 -11.58 -23.91 10.29
N ASN A 68 -11.34 -22.67 10.69
CA ASN A 68 -11.69 -22.18 12.01
C ASN A 68 -13.20 -22.20 12.26
N PHE A 69 -13.99 -21.77 11.30
CA PHE A 69 -15.44 -21.82 11.35
C PHE A 69 -15.97 -23.25 11.52
N THR A 70 -15.46 -24.17 10.71
CA THR A 70 -15.83 -25.60 10.77
C THR A 70 -15.45 -26.21 12.13
N LYS A 71 -14.24 -25.88 12.62
CA LYS A 71 -13.79 -26.31 13.95
C LYS A 71 -14.74 -25.82 15.05
N LEU A 72 -15.11 -24.55 15.04
CA LEU A 72 -16.02 -23.96 16.02
C LEU A 72 -17.42 -24.59 15.93
N GLN A 73 -17.88 -24.86 14.73
CA GLN A 73 -19.18 -25.52 14.50
C GLN A 73 -19.19 -26.95 15.06
N ILE A 74 -18.13 -27.73 14.83
CA ILE A 74 -17.98 -29.07 15.38
C ILE A 74 -17.92 -29.01 16.91
N LEU A 75 -17.15 -28.09 17.49
CA LEU A 75 -17.05 -27.91 18.93
C LEU A 75 -18.40 -27.53 19.56
N MET A 76 -19.18 -26.70 18.89
CA MET A 76 -20.53 -26.33 19.34
C MET A 76 -21.48 -27.53 19.33
N GLN A 77 -21.46 -28.33 18.28
CA GLN A 77 -22.26 -29.58 18.21
C GLN A 77 -21.82 -30.59 19.26
N ALA A 78 -20.50 -30.78 19.43
CA ALA A 78 -19.98 -31.67 20.46
C ALA A 78 -20.32 -31.19 21.87
N GLY A 79 -20.23 -29.88 22.13
CA GLY A 79 -20.61 -29.26 23.40
C GLY A 79 -22.08 -29.47 23.72
N ASN A 80 -22.97 -29.28 22.76
CA ASN A 80 -24.39 -29.53 22.93
C ASN A 80 -24.70 -31.02 23.21
N ALA A 81 -24.02 -31.93 22.51
CA ALA A 81 -24.15 -33.38 22.76
C ALA A 81 -23.64 -33.76 24.15
N MET A 82 -22.53 -33.21 24.60
CA MET A 82 -21.98 -33.42 25.93
C MET A 82 -22.91 -32.86 27.04
N LEU A 83 -23.50 -31.67 26.82
CA LEU A 83 -24.48 -31.12 27.74
C LEU A 83 -25.74 -31.95 27.82
N ALA A 84 -26.22 -32.47 26.71
CA ALA A 84 -27.35 -33.40 26.70
C ALA A 84 -27.03 -34.68 27.49
N GLN A 85 -25.84 -35.22 27.30
CA GLN A 85 -25.37 -36.40 28.05
C GLN A 85 -25.19 -36.09 29.54
N ALA A 86 -24.62 -34.94 29.90
CA ALA A 86 -24.48 -34.53 31.29
C ALA A 86 -25.84 -34.33 32.00
N ASN A 87 -26.85 -33.86 31.30
CA ASN A 87 -28.19 -33.71 31.83
C ASN A 87 -28.90 -35.04 32.06
N THR A 88 -28.51 -36.12 31.38
CA THR A 88 -29.10 -37.46 31.62
C THR A 88 -28.51 -38.15 32.84
N LEU A 89 -27.31 -37.85 33.28
CA LEU A 89 -26.65 -38.42 34.44
C LEU A 89 -27.44 -38.21 35.76
N PRO A 90 -27.92 -37.01 36.10
CA PRO A 90 -28.73 -36.81 37.29
C PRO A 90 -30.02 -37.63 37.28
N GLN A 91 -30.65 -37.77 36.10
CA GLN A 91 -31.87 -38.59 35.96
C GLN A 91 -31.60 -40.08 36.19
N ALA A 92 -30.46 -40.59 35.68
CA ALA A 92 -30.04 -41.95 35.95
C ALA A 92 -29.76 -42.22 37.44
N VAL A 93 -29.13 -41.25 38.12
CA VAL A 93 -28.89 -41.31 39.56
C VAL A 93 -30.18 -41.31 40.35
N LEU A 94 -31.17 -40.49 39.95
CA LEU A 94 -32.49 -40.49 40.58
C LEU A 94 -33.23 -41.84 40.44
N GLN A 95 -33.07 -42.52 39.30
CA GLN A 95 -33.62 -43.85 39.09
C GLN A 95 -32.96 -44.93 39.97
N LEU A 96 -31.65 -44.77 40.25
CA LEU A 96 -30.92 -45.67 41.15
C LEU A 96 -31.28 -45.47 42.63
N LEU A 97 -31.71 -44.25 43.00
CA LEU A 97 -32.12 -43.92 44.36
C LEU A 97 -33.57 -44.34 44.70
N ARG A 98 -34.31 -44.72 43.69
CA ARG A 98 -35.59 -45.33 43.81
C ARG A 98 -35.45 -46.83 44.07
#